data_c7e993ac87dbe8610216e5f7504b03d8
#
_entry.id   c7e993ac87dbe8610216e5f7504b03d8
#
_cell.length_a   1.000
_cell.length_b   1.000
_cell.length_c   1.000
_cell.angle_alpha   90.00
_cell.angle_beta   90.00
_cell.angle_gamma   90.00
#
_symmetry.space_group_name_H-M   'P 1'
#
loop_
_entity.id
_entity.type
_entity.pdbx_description
1 polymer ?
#
loop_
_entity_poly.entity_id
_entity_poly.type
_entity_poly.pdbx_seq_one_letter_code
_entity_poly.pdbx_strand_id
1 'polypeptide(L)'
;MMNSYLLFKSLHLIALVSWMAGLLYLPRIFVYHVENKEKKEATDIFEVMEKKLFYYIMRPAMIFTWIFGLVLIYLNGLEIFSQLWMQIKIILVILLSVYNDYLGKCLVSLKDNSNTRSSKFFRIINEVPTIMLILIVFLVIFKPI
;
A
#
# COMPACT_ATOMS: atom_id res chain seq x y z
N MET A 1 9.95 -7.58 -27.46
CA MET A 1 8.51 -7.51 -27.11
C MET A 1 8.18 -8.37 -25.90
N MET A 2 8.31 -9.69 -26.02
CA MET A 2 8.06 -10.59 -24.89
C MET A 2 8.98 -10.29 -23.70
N ASN A 3 10.26 -10.04 -23.96
CA ASN A 3 11.22 -9.73 -22.89
C ASN A 3 10.88 -8.43 -22.17
N SER A 4 10.39 -7.42 -22.89
CA SER A 4 9.99 -6.16 -22.28
C SER A 4 8.78 -6.37 -21.37
N TYR A 5 7.79 -7.15 -21.82
CA TYR A 5 6.61 -7.45 -21.00
C TYR A 5 7.01 -8.17 -19.71
N LEU A 6 7.85 -9.19 -19.82
CA LEU A 6 8.29 -9.95 -18.64
C LEU A 6 9.13 -9.09 -17.70
N LEU A 7 9.95 -8.20 -18.24
CA LEU A 7 10.76 -7.28 -17.44
C LEU A 7 9.84 -6.35 -16.62
N PHE A 8 8.89 -5.67 -17.29
CA PHE A 8 8.01 -4.74 -16.59
C PHE A 8 7.06 -5.45 -15.65
N LYS A 9 6.65 -6.68 -15.96
CA LYS A 9 5.84 -7.48 -15.05
C LYS A 9 6.62 -7.80 -13.78
N SER A 10 7.91 -8.15 -13.91
CA SER A 10 8.77 -8.42 -12.77
C SER A 10 8.96 -7.18 -11.91
N LEU A 11 9.23 -6.02 -12.53
CA LEU A 11 9.40 -4.76 -11.82
C LEU A 11 8.11 -4.34 -11.12
N HIS A 12 6.97 -4.54 -11.78
CA HIS A 12 5.67 -4.25 -11.18
C HIS A 12 5.43 -5.11 -9.95
N LEU A 13 5.75 -6.39 -10.03
CA LEU A 13 5.59 -7.31 -8.91
C LEU A 13 6.49 -6.93 -7.73
N ILE A 14 7.75 -6.58 -8.01
CA ILE A 14 8.70 -6.16 -6.97
C ILE A 14 8.18 -4.90 -6.26
N ALA A 15 7.73 -3.92 -7.03
CA ALA A 15 7.18 -2.68 -6.47
C ALA A 15 5.94 -2.96 -5.64
N LEU A 16 5.06 -3.82 -6.13
CA LEU A 16 3.83 -4.20 -5.43
C LEU A 16 4.14 -4.88 -4.10
N VAL A 17 5.07 -5.82 -4.07
CA VAL A 17 5.45 -6.53 -2.84
C VAL A 17 6.01 -5.54 -1.81
N SER A 18 6.88 -4.63 -2.26
CA SER A 18 7.45 -3.61 -1.37
C SER A 18 6.38 -2.70 -0.80
N TRP A 19 5.43 -2.27 -1.64
CA TRP A 19 4.32 -1.42 -1.22
C TRP A 19 3.42 -2.14 -0.21
N MET A 20 3.04 -3.38 -0.51
CA MET A 20 2.18 -4.16 0.37
C MET A 20 2.85 -4.46 1.70
N ALA A 21 4.16 -4.74 1.70
CA ALA A 21 4.89 -4.95 2.96
C ALA A 21 4.78 -3.71 3.85
N GLY A 22 4.94 -2.52 3.27
CA GLY A 22 4.78 -1.27 4.03
C GLY A 22 3.36 -1.06 4.53
N LEU A 23 2.37 -1.27 3.65
CA LEU A 23 0.95 -1.11 4.01
C LEU A 23 0.54 -2.04 5.14
N LEU A 24 1.10 -3.24 5.18
CA LEU A 24 0.78 -4.22 6.23
C LEU A 24 1.53 -3.96 7.53
N TYR A 25 2.65 -3.26 7.47
CA TYR A 25 3.49 -3.05 8.64
C TYR A 25 3.28 -1.70 9.32
N LEU A 26 3.06 -0.64 8.57
CA LEU A 26 2.97 0.71 9.14
C LEU A 26 1.89 0.84 10.22
N PRO A 27 0.66 0.33 10.03
CA PRO A 27 -0.35 0.43 11.09
C PRO A 27 0.08 -0.31 12.37
N ARG A 28 0.88 -1.36 12.26
CA ARG A 28 1.40 -2.06 13.43
C ARG A 28 2.35 -1.19 14.23
N ILE A 29 3.18 -0.41 13.54
CA ILE A 29 4.06 0.55 14.21
C ILE A 29 3.21 1.61 14.91
N PHE A 30 2.13 2.08 14.26
CA PHE A 30 1.20 3.03 14.88
C PHE A 30 0.60 2.47 16.17
N VAL A 31 0.26 1.17 16.21
CA VAL A 31 -0.25 0.53 17.42
C VAL A 31 0.74 0.70 18.58
N TYR A 32 1.99 0.35 18.33
CA TYR A 32 3.03 0.48 19.37
C TYR A 32 3.31 1.92 19.74
N HIS A 33 3.24 2.83 18.78
CA HIS A 33 3.42 4.26 19.02
C HIS A 33 2.36 4.76 20.00
N VAL A 34 1.08 4.43 19.75
CA VAL A 34 -0.02 4.85 20.61
C VAL A 34 0.10 4.21 22.00
N GLU A 35 0.44 2.92 22.06
CA GLU A 35 0.55 2.22 23.34
C GLU A 35 1.70 2.70 24.20
N ASN A 36 2.71 3.34 23.60
CA ASN A 36 3.90 3.82 24.29
C ASN A 36 4.01 5.35 24.28
N LYS A 37 2.90 6.05 24.11
CA LYS A 37 2.91 7.51 23.98
C LYS A 37 3.51 8.25 25.17
N GLU A 38 3.49 7.61 26.35
CA GLU A 38 4.09 8.18 27.56
C GLU A 38 5.61 8.04 27.60
N LYS A 39 6.18 7.21 26.71
CA LYS A 39 7.61 6.92 26.68
C LYS A 39 8.23 7.65 25.49
N LYS A 40 8.81 8.82 25.76
CA LYS A 40 9.35 9.66 24.69
C LYS A 40 10.44 8.94 23.88
N GLU A 41 11.33 8.20 24.55
CA GLU A 41 12.40 7.49 23.84
C GLU A 41 11.83 6.48 22.83
N ALA A 42 10.77 5.77 23.21
CA ALA A 42 10.14 4.80 22.33
C ALA A 42 9.43 5.51 21.17
N THR A 43 8.68 6.58 21.46
CA THR A 43 7.94 7.29 20.40
C THR A 43 8.89 7.97 19.41
N ASP A 44 10.04 8.47 19.88
CA ASP A 44 11.03 9.04 18.96
C ASP A 44 11.55 7.99 17.97
N ILE A 45 11.79 6.76 18.45
CA ILE A 45 12.23 5.66 17.59
C ILE A 45 11.11 5.30 16.59
N PHE A 46 9.88 5.17 17.07
CA PHE A 46 8.74 4.82 16.21
C PHE A 46 8.51 5.89 15.14
N GLU A 47 8.67 7.17 15.48
CA GLU A 47 8.52 8.24 14.49
C GLU A 47 9.55 8.11 13.37
N VAL A 48 10.79 7.76 13.68
CA VAL A 48 11.83 7.54 12.68
C VAL A 48 11.46 6.35 11.78
N MET A 49 11.02 5.24 12.40
CA MET A 49 10.63 4.04 11.65
C MET A 49 9.46 4.33 10.71
N GLU A 50 8.44 5.02 11.22
CA GLU A 50 7.25 5.39 10.45
C GLU A 50 7.62 6.26 9.26
N LYS A 51 8.43 7.29 9.51
CA LYS A 51 8.85 8.23 8.48
C LYS A 51 9.64 7.53 7.38
N LYS A 52 10.61 6.72 7.75
CA LYS A 52 11.45 6.02 6.76
C LYS A 52 10.64 5.01 5.98
N LEU A 53 9.76 4.26 6.64
CA LEU A 53 8.93 3.29 5.96
C LEU A 53 8.00 3.97 4.97
N PHE A 54 7.31 5.03 5.39
CA PHE A 54 6.32 5.69 4.55
C PHE A 54 6.97 6.44 3.38
N TYR A 55 7.94 7.32 3.67
CA TYR A 55 8.48 8.21 2.65
C TYR A 55 9.55 7.56 1.77
N TYR A 56 10.29 6.58 2.29
CA TYR A 56 11.40 5.98 1.54
C TYR A 56 11.04 4.66 0.88
N ILE A 57 10.00 3.98 1.34
CA ILE A 57 9.61 2.68 0.81
C ILE A 57 8.19 2.70 0.24
N MET A 58 7.19 3.06 1.05
CA MET A 58 5.79 2.95 0.65
C MET A 58 5.42 3.90 -0.49
N ARG A 59 5.73 5.18 -0.34
CA ARG A 59 5.37 6.17 -1.35
C ARG A 59 6.07 5.91 -2.68
N PRO A 60 7.40 5.71 -2.72
CA PRO A 60 8.06 5.35 -3.98
C PRO A 60 7.54 4.04 -4.57
N ALA A 61 7.32 3.02 -3.73
CA ALA A 61 6.81 1.73 -4.20
C ALA A 61 5.42 1.87 -4.82
N MET A 62 4.54 2.68 -4.22
CA MET A 62 3.22 2.95 -4.77
C MET A 62 3.33 3.60 -6.15
N ILE A 63 4.19 4.60 -6.28
CA ILE A 63 4.39 5.30 -7.54
C ILE A 63 4.91 4.34 -8.61
N PHE A 64 5.92 3.53 -8.30
CA PHE A 64 6.47 2.57 -9.24
C PHE A 64 5.46 1.48 -9.59
N THR A 65 4.63 1.05 -8.64
CA THR A 65 3.56 0.08 -8.91
C THR A 65 2.60 0.63 -9.96
N TRP A 66 2.20 1.90 -9.84
CA TRP A 66 1.35 2.54 -10.83
C TRP A 66 2.04 2.67 -12.18
N ILE A 67 3.29 3.15 -12.20
CA ILE A 67 4.04 3.35 -13.45
C ILE A 67 4.17 2.03 -14.19
N PHE A 68 4.65 0.99 -13.53
CA PHE A 68 4.88 -0.30 -14.18
C PHE A 68 3.55 -0.97 -14.55
N GLY A 69 2.51 -0.78 -13.73
CA GLY A 69 1.18 -1.29 -14.06
C GLY A 69 0.61 -0.66 -15.32
N LEU A 70 0.76 0.66 -15.46
CA LEU A 70 0.31 1.37 -16.66
C LEU A 70 1.11 0.94 -17.90
N VAL A 71 2.41 0.72 -17.76
CA VAL A 71 3.23 0.22 -18.85
C VAL A 71 2.73 -1.16 -19.30
N LEU A 72 2.41 -2.04 -18.35
CA LEU A 72 1.89 -3.37 -18.68
C LEU A 72 0.57 -3.29 -19.43
N ILE A 73 -0.31 -2.36 -19.03
CA ILE A 73 -1.59 -2.15 -19.73
C ILE A 73 -1.31 -1.70 -21.17
N TYR A 74 -0.38 -0.79 -21.35
CA TYR A 74 -0.01 -0.32 -22.69
C TYR A 74 0.52 -1.47 -23.55
N LEU A 75 1.37 -2.33 -22.98
CA LEU A 75 1.94 -3.46 -23.71
C LEU A 75 0.91 -4.54 -24.05
N ASN A 76 -0.10 -4.72 -23.18
CA ASN A 76 -1.19 -5.67 -23.42
C ASN A 76 -2.25 -5.15 -24.38
N GLY A 77 -2.30 -3.82 -24.55
CA GLY A 77 -3.35 -3.17 -25.34
C GLY A 77 -4.46 -2.63 -24.43
N LEU A 78 -5.04 -1.51 -24.85
CA LEU A 78 -6.06 -0.80 -24.06
C LEU A 78 -7.39 -1.57 -23.98
N GLU A 79 -7.54 -2.60 -24.79
CA GLU A 79 -8.76 -3.44 -24.80
C GLU A 79 -9.00 -4.12 -23.45
N ILE A 80 -7.94 -4.28 -22.65
CA ILE A 80 -8.04 -4.90 -21.32
C ILE A 80 -8.98 -4.13 -20.40
N PHE A 81 -9.16 -2.83 -20.64
CA PHE A 81 -10.08 -2.01 -19.84
C PHE A 81 -11.54 -2.40 -20.03
N SER A 82 -11.88 -3.12 -21.11
CA SER A 82 -13.25 -3.60 -21.31
C SER A 82 -13.59 -4.78 -20.41
N GLN A 83 -12.60 -5.41 -19.81
CA GLN A 83 -12.80 -6.58 -18.95
C GLN A 83 -13.14 -6.15 -17.53
N LEU A 84 -14.17 -6.75 -16.97
CA LEU A 84 -14.66 -6.37 -15.65
C LEU A 84 -13.63 -6.60 -14.54
N TRP A 85 -12.87 -7.71 -14.61
CA TRP A 85 -11.86 -7.99 -13.60
C TRP A 85 -10.79 -6.88 -13.52
N MET A 86 -10.41 -6.33 -14.67
CA MET A 86 -9.45 -5.24 -14.71
C MET A 86 -10.04 -3.96 -14.12
N GLN A 87 -11.31 -3.67 -14.42
CA GLN A 87 -11.99 -2.50 -13.87
C GLN A 87 -12.07 -2.58 -12.35
N ILE A 88 -12.42 -3.74 -11.81
CA ILE A 88 -12.49 -3.95 -10.37
C ILE A 88 -11.09 -3.82 -9.74
N LYS A 89 -10.07 -4.40 -10.39
CA LYS A 89 -8.69 -4.30 -9.91
C LYS A 89 -8.25 -2.84 -9.79
N ILE A 90 -8.53 -2.04 -10.81
CA ILE A 90 -8.14 -0.64 -10.81
C ILE A 90 -8.83 0.12 -9.67
N ILE A 91 -10.12 -0.15 -9.45
CA ILE A 91 -10.85 0.47 -8.34
C ILE A 91 -10.20 0.09 -7.01
N LEU A 92 -9.85 -1.18 -6.82
CA LEU A 92 -9.20 -1.64 -5.59
C LEU A 92 -7.83 -0.98 -5.39
N VAL A 93 -7.06 -0.81 -6.47
CA VAL A 93 -5.75 -0.17 -6.40
C VAL A 93 -5.90 1.32 -6.07
N ILE A 94 -6.91 1.99 -6.60
CA ILE A 94 -7.20 3.37 -6.25
C ILE A 94 -7.53 3.47 -4.76
N LEU A 95 -8.36 2.56 -4.25
CA LEU A 95 -8.70 2.54 -2.83
C LEU A 95 -7.47 2.30 -1.95
N LEU A 96 -6.57 1.42 -2.37
CA LEU A 96 -5.30 1.21 -1.66
C LEU A 96 -4.44 2.47 -1.66
N SER A 97 -4.43 3.21 -2.77
CA SER A 97 -3.67 4.45 -2.87
C SER A 97 -4.24 5.51 -1.92
N VAL A 98 -5.56 5.61 -1.83
CA VAL A 98 -6.23 6.49 -0.88
C VAL A 98 -5.89 6.07 0.56
N TYR A 99 -5.90 4.77 0.83
CA TYR A 99 -5.52 4.24 2.13
C TYR A 99 -4.07 4.59 2.49
N ASN A 100 -3.16 4.49 1.52
CA ASN A 100 -1.76 4.88 1.71
C ASN A 100 -1.65 6.35 2.13
N ASP A 101 -2.38 7.23 1.47
CA ASP A 101 -2.39 8.65 1.81
C ASP A 101 -3.00 8.89 3.19
N TYR A 102 -4.03 8.13 3.55
CA TYR A 102 -4.62 8.19 4.88
C TYR A 102 -3.61 7.82 5.96
N LEU A 103 -2.80 6.78 5.72
CA LEU A 103 -1.74 6.40 6.65
C LEU A 103 -0.71 7.51 6.81
N GLY A 104 -0.42 8.25 5.73
CA GLY A 104 0.45 9.41 5.80
C GLY A 104 -0.11 10.50 6.72
N LYS A 105 -1.43 10.72 6.68
CA LYS A 105 -2.09 11.65 7.59
C LYS A 105 -2.02 11.17 9.04
N CYS A 106 -2.17 9.88 9.27
CA CYS A 106 -2.02 9.30 10.60
C CYS A 106 -0.59 9.49 11.13
N LEU A 107 0.39 9.31 10.26
CA LEU A 107 1.80 9.50 10.61
C LEU A 107 2.03 10.93 11.11
N VAL A 108 1.53 11.92 10.38
CA VAL A 108 1.68 13.33 10.74
C VAL A 108 0.97 13.62 12.07
N SER A 109 -0.24 13.08 12.27
CA SER A 109 -0.99 13.32 13.51
C SER A 109 -0.29 12.71 14.72
N LEU A 110 0.34 11.56 14.56
CA LEU A 110 1.11 10.94 15.64
C LEU A 110 2.37 11.75 15.96
N LYS A 111 3.04 12.26 14.94
CA LYS A 111 4.22 13.09 15.11
C LYS A 111 3.89 14.39 15.85
N ASP A 112 2.76 15.01 15.51
CA ASP A 112 2.34 16.29 16.08
C ASP A 112 1.57 16.14 17.39
N ASN A 113 1.40 14.89 17.88
CA ASN A 113 0.62 14.59 19.08
C ASN A 113 -0.85 15.02 18.98
N SER A 114 -1.36 15.11 17.76
CA SER A 114 -2.77 15.46 17.50
C SER A 114 -3.63 14.23 17.24
N ASN A 115 -3.04 13.03 17.36
CA ASN A 115 -3.77 11.80 17.11
C ASN A 115 -4.83 11.54 18.16
N THR A 116 -6.06 11.23 17.72
CA THR A 116 -7.17 10.87 18.58
C THR A 116 -7.57 9.40 18.42
N ARG A 117 -6.89 8.66 17.55
CA ARG A 117 -7.23 7.26 17.28
C ARG A 117 -6.57 6.33 18.28
N SER A 118 -7.27 5.25 18.63
CA SER A 118 -6.77 4.26 19.58
C SER A 118 -5.88 3.22 18.90
N SER A 119 -5.15 2.45 19.70
CA SER A 119 -4.37 1.34 19.16
C SER A 119 -5.27 0.29 18.54
N LYS A 120 -6.46 0.07 19.10
CA LYS A 120 -7.44 -0.86 18.53
C LYS A 120 -7.86 -0.43 17.12
N PHE A 121 -8.05 0.87 16.90
CA PHE A 121 -8.37 1.39 15.57
C PHE A 121 -7.29 1.00 14.57
N PHE A 122 -6.02 1.19 14.90
CA PHE A 122 -4.93 0.86 13.99
C PHE A 122 -4.79 -0.64 13.75
N ARG A 123 -5.12 -1.46 14.75
CA ARG A 123 -5.15 -2.92 14.57
C ARG A 123 -6.23 -3.33 13.58
N ILE A 124 -7.39 -2.71 13.67
CA ILE A 124 -8.52 -3.01 12.79
C ILE A 124 -8.21 -2.59 11.35
N ILE A 125 -7.71 -1.37 11.15
CA ILE A 125 -7.43 -0.89 9.79
C ILE A 125 -6.28 -1.66 9.14
N ASN A 126 -5.42 -2.31 9.91
CA ASN A 126 -4.35 -3.15 9.36
C ASN A 126 -4.90 -4.34 8.56
N GLU A 127 -6.16 -4.71 8.81
CA GLU A 127 -6.81 -5.78 8.04
C GLU A 127 -7.24 -5.33 6.64
N VAL A 128 -7.41 -4.02 6.42
CA VAL A 128 -7.91 -3.50 5.14
C VAL A 128 -6.98 -3.88 3.97
N PRO A 129 -5.66 -3.61 4.02
CA PRO A 129 -4.81 -3.99 2.90
C PRO A 129 -4.70 -5.50 2.72
N THR A 130 -4.83 -6.29 3.81
CA THR A 130 -4.81 -7.74 3.71
C THR A 130 -6.00 -8.24 2.88
N ILE A 131 -7.20 -7.76 3.19
CA ILE A 131 -8.41 -8.16 2.47
C ILE A 131 -8.32 -7.72 1.02
N MET A 132 -7.87 -6.48 0.77
CA MET A 132 -7.75 -5.96 -0.58
C MET A 132 -6.72 -6.74 -1.39
N LEU A 133 -5.60 -7.12 -0.78
CA LEU A 133 -4.59 -7.94 -1.45
C LEU A 133 -5.15 -9.29 -1.87
N ILE A 134 -5.89 -9.94 -0.98
CA ILE A 134 -6.51 -11.24 -1.29
C ILE A 134 -7.44 -11.09 -2.49
N LEU A 135 -8.29 -10.05 -2.49
CA LEU A 135 -9.21 -9.81 -3.59
C LEU A 135 -8.48 -9.55 -4.90
N ILE A 136 -7.45 -8.72 -4.87
CA ILE A 136 -6.69 -8.37 -6.07
C ILE A 136 -5.99 -9.60 -6.65
N VAL A 137 -5.37 -10.40 -5.80
CA VAL A 137 -4.64 -11.60 -6.24
C VAL A 137 -5.61 -12.58 -6.91
N PHE A 138 -6.77 -12.83 -6.30
CA PHE A 138 -7.76 -13.73 -6.91
C PHE A 138 -8.27 -13.19 -8.24
N LEU A 139 -8.52 -11.88 -8.33
CA LEU A 139 -8.97 -11.29 -9.59
C LEU A 139 -7.93 -11.44 -10.70
N VAL A 140 -6.67 -11.21 -10.37
CA VAL A 140 -5.60 -11.26 -11.37
C VAL A 140 -5.31 -12.68 -11.82
N ILE A 141 -5.33 -13.63 -10.91
CA ILE A 141 -4.99 -15.04 -11.22
C ILE A 141 -6.16 -15.73 -11.94
N PHE A 142 -7.37 -15.60 -11.41
CA PHE A 142 -8.53 -16.30 -11.98
C PHE A 142 -9.16 -15.58 -13.15
N LYS A 143 -9.14 -14.26 -13.14
CA LYS A 143 -9.79 -13.43 -14.17
C LYS A 143 -11.21 -13.92 -14.48
N PRO A 144 -12.06 -14.05 -13.42
CA PRO A 144 -13.33 -14.78 -13.55
C PRO A 144 -14.37 -14.10 -14.44
N ILE A 145 -14.19 -12.81 -14.72
CA ILE A 145 -15.19 -12.02 -15.43
C ILE A 145 -14.56 -11.07 -16.45
#